data_d05de3decbe3f837ce7094a7bc07734d
#
_entry.id   d05de3decbe3f837ce7094a7bc07734d
#
_cell.length_a   1.000
_cell.length_b   1.000
_cell.length_c   1.000
_cell.angle_alpha   90.00
_cell.angle_beta   90.00
_cell.angle_gamma   90.00
#
_symmetry.space_group_name_H-M   'P 1'
#
loop_
_entity.id
_entity.type
_entity.pdbx_description
1 polymer ?
#
loop_
_entity_poly.entity_id
_entity_poly.type
_entity_poly.pdbx_seq_one_letter_code
_entity_poly.pdbx_strand_id
1 'polypeptide(L)'
;HYRNNPSVLMWFIGNEVEEQSVESGSQVARYLQDIIKKYDTTRPVSNGMDRPHDVLKNNMAATMQLIGFNYRPFKYKEAYRKLPQQLILGSETASTVSSRGVYKFPVERKSMAKYPDMQSSSYDVEHCGWSNLPEDDWIHQEDLPYTVGEFIWTGFDYLGEPTPYYVEWPSHSSYFGAVDLAGLPKDRFYLYRSHWNKEAETLHILPHWNWEGREGEVTPIFVYTNYPSAELFINGKSQGKRSKDLSIKLEEGEK
;
A
#
# COMPACT_ATOMS: atom_id res chain seq x y z
N HIS A 1 -17.09 12.22 19.92
CA HIS A 1 -17.88 10.99 20.16
C HIS A 1 -16.97 9.78 20.39
N TYR A 2 -15.90 9.61 19.64
CA TYR A 2 -15.12 8.36 19.59
C TYR A 2 -13.89 8.31 20.52
N ARG A 3 -13.58 9.38 21.28
CA ARG A 3 -12.36 9.46 22.09
C ARG A 3 -12.20 8.31 23.13
N ASN A 4 -13.31 7.73 23.55
CA ASN A 4 -13.31 6.63 24.52
C ASN A 4 -13.32 5.24 23.83
N ASN A 5 -13.29 5.19 22.49
CA ASN A 5 -13.24 3.92 21.78
C ASN A 5 -11.81 3.38 21.77
N PRO A 6 -11.56 2.16 22.30
CA PRO A 6 -10.24 1.58 22.39
C PRO A 6 -9.62 1.28 21.01
N SER A 7 -10.43 1.16 19.96
CA SER A 7 -9.94 0.95 18.59
C SER A 7 -9.36 2.21 17.92
N VAL A 8 -9.52 3.39 18.53
CA VAL A 8 -8.89 4.62 18.02
C VAL A 8 -7.45 4.65 18.49
N LEU A 9 -6.51 4.52 17.57
CA LEU A 9 -5.06 4.51 17.83
C LEU A 9 -4.46 5.92 17.80
N MET A 10 -4.91 6.76 16.87
CA MET A 10 -4.40 8.10 16.63
C MET A 10 -5.45 8.99 15.99
N TRP A 11 -5.19 10.28 15.96
CA TRP A 11 -6.05 11.28 15.31
C TRP A 11 -5.36 11.88 14.10
N PHE A 12 -6.11 12.06 13.03
CA PHE A 12 -5.64 12.78 11.85
C PHE A 12 -6.34 14.15 11.77
N ILE A 13 -5.55 15.19 11.49
CA ILE A 13 -6.06 16.55 11.31
C ILE A 13 -6.43 16.86 9.85
N GLY A 14 -6.03 16.00 8.93
CA GLY A 14 -6.30 16.13 7.50
C GLY A 14 -5.56 15.08 6.69
N ASN A 15 -5.86 15.03 5.39
CA ASN A 15 -5.18 14.19 4.42
C ASN A 15 -4.91 14.96 3.15
N GLU A 16 -3.67 14.99 2.70
CA GLU A 16 -3.20 15.61 1.46
C GLU A 16 -3.70 17.06 1.25
N VAL A 17 -3.78 17.81 2.36
CA VAL A 17 -4.33 19.17 2.40
C VAL A 17 -3.41 20.17 1.68
N GLU A 18 -3.99 21.26 1.15
CA GLU A 18 -3.23 22.30 0.43
C GLU A 18 -2.23 23.05 1.33
N GLU A 19 -2.47 23.07 2.64
CA GLU A 19 -1.60 23.67 3.65
C GLU A 19 -0.19 23.07 3.65
N GLN A 20 0.01 21.90 3.07
CA GLN A 20 1.33 21.30 2.89
C GLN A 20 2.29 22.20 2.12
N SER A 21 1.79 22.98 1.15
CA SER A 21 2.60 23.79 0.22
C SER A 21 2.60 25.28 0.54
N VAL A 22 1.99 25.70 1.66
CA VAL A 22 1.98 27.11 2.05
C VAL A 22 2.80 27.35 3.32
N GLU A 23 3.31 28.58 3.46
CA GLU A 23 4.18 28.95 4.58
C GLU A 23 3.46 28.87 5.94
N SER A 24 2.16 29.15 5.96
CA SER A 24 1.33 29.06 7.17
C SER A 24 0.92 27.63 7.55
N GLY A 25 1.28 26.63 6.77
CA GLY A 25 0.86 25.24 6.98
C GLY A 25 1.15 24.69 8.38
N SER A 26 2.33 25.00 8.91
CA SER A 26 2.70 24.59 10.28
C SER A 26 1.83 25.25 11.37
N GLN A 27 1.35 26.48 11.14
CA GLN A 27 0.49 27.19 12.08
C GLN A 27 -0.92 26.58 12.09
N VAL A 28 -1.49 26.30 10.91
CA VAL A 28 -2.78 25.63 10.78
C VAL A 28 -2.73 24.23 11.41
N ALA A 29 -1.70 23.47 11.11
CA ALA A 29 -1.49 22.13 11.67
C ALA A 29 -1.41 22.15 13.19
N ARG A 30 -0.66 23.10 13.77
CA ARG A 30 -0.56 23.30 15.23
C ARG A 30 -1.92 23.65 15.83
N TYR A 31 -2.63 24.57 15.24
CA TYR A 31 -3.95 24.99 15.71
C TYR A 31 -4.94 23.82 15.77
N LEU A 32 -5.00 23.00 14.71
CA LEU A 32 -5.87 21.83 14.66
C LEU A 32 -5.45 20.75 15.66
N GLN A 33 -4.14 20.52 15.80
CA GLN A 33 -3.61 19.60 16.79
C GLN A 33 -3.96 20.05 18.22
N ASP A 34 -3.83 21.33 18.53
CA ASP A 34 -4.17 21.90 19.83
C ASP A 34 -5.67 21.74 20.16
N ILE A 35 -6.53 21.84 19.16
CA ILE A 35 -7.97 21.55 19.32
C ILE A 35 -8.19 20.10 19.73
N ILE A 36 -7.57 19.14 19.02
CA ILE A 36 -7.68 17.73 19.37
C ILE A 36 -7.18 17.50 20.79
N LYS A 37 -6.04 18.07 21.16
CA LYS A 37 -5.40 17.90 22.48
C LYS A 37 -6.21 18.45 23.64
N LYS A 38 -7.16 19.37 23.41
CA LYS A 38 -8.13 19.78 24.44
C LYS A 38 -9.08 18.65 24.83
N TYR A 39 -9.34 17.70 23.95
CA TYR A 39 -10.30 16.62 24.15
C TYR A 39 -9.65 15.27 24.37
N ASP A 40 -8.47 15.02 23.81
CA ASP A 40 -7.73 13.77 23.97
C ASP A 40 -6.22 14.05 24.01
N THR A 41 -5.64 13.91 25.19
CA THR A 41 -4.20 14.07 25.41
C THR A 41 -3.42 12.77 25.27
N THR A 42 -4.11 11.63 25.13
CA THR A 42 -3.50 10.29 25.24
C THR A 42 -3.01 9.74 23.90
N ARG A 43 -3.68 10.10 22.80
CA ARG A 43 -3.37 9.58 21.47
C ARG A 43 -2.56 10.58 20.65
N PRO A 44 -1.62 10.11 19.81
CA PRO A 44 -0.87 10.99 18.92
C PRO A 44 -1.76 11.60 17.83
N VAL A 45 -1.32 12.75 17.33
CA VAL A 45 -1.95 13.44 16.20
C VAL A 45 -1.02 13.40 15.01
N SER A 46 -1.56 13.08 13.84
CA SER A 46 -0.87 12.97 12.57
C SER A 46 -1.63 13.69 11.45
N ASN A 47 -1.03 13.69 10.26
CA ASN A 47 -1.63 14.12 9.00
C ASN A 47 -1.07 13.23 7.89
N GLY A 48 -1.88 12.83 6.92
CA GLY A 48 -1.41 12.15 5.70
C GLY A 48 -0.78 13.19 4.77
N MET A 49 0.52 13.06 4.48
CA MET A 49 1.29 14.04 3.71
C MET A 49 1.92 13.41 2.47
N ASP A 50 1.61 13.92 1.29
CA ASP A 50 2.14 13.47 0.01
C ASP A 50 3.21 14.40 -0.59
N ARG A 51 3.42 15.60 -0.01
CA ARG A 51 4.39 16.62 -0.45
C ARG A 51 5.57 16.75 0.52
N PRO A 52 6.42 15.71 0.66
CA PRO A 52 7.45 15.64 1.72
C PRO A 52 8.46 16.79 1.65
N HIS A 53 8.82 17.26 0.46
CA HIS A 53 9.72 18.41 0.30
C HIS A 53 9.15 19.67 0.96
N ASP A 54 7.87 19.97 0.73
CA ASP A 54 7.23 21.16 1.20
C ASP A 54 7.01 21.15 2.72
N VAL A 55 6.49 20.02 3.24
CA VAL A 55 6.21 19.86 4.68
C VAL A 55 7.48 19.80 5.53
N LEU A 56 8.60 19.38 4.96
CA LEU A 56 9.92 19.46 5.61
C LEU A 56 10.49 20.88 5.59
N LYS A 57 10.18 21.66 4.56
CA LYS A 57 10.65 23.04 4.40
C LYS A 57 9.89 24.01 5.28
N ASN A 58 8.56 23.93 5.32
CA ASN A 58 7.69 24.85 6.08
C ASN A 58 7.45 24.41 7.53
N ASN A 59 8.09 23.33 7.99
CA ASN A 59 7.97 22.75 9.32
C ASN A 59 6.58 22.16 9.66
N MET A 60 5.70 21.95 8.71
CA MET A 60 4.41 21.32 8.98
C MET A 60 4.59 19.90 9.52
N ALA A 61 5.49 19.10 8.93
CA ALA A 61 5.80 17.76 9.42
C ALA A 61 6.40 17.78 10.83
N ALA A 62 7.24 18.77 11.16
CA ALA A 62 7.82 18.92 12.50
C ALA A 62 6.79 19.27 13.58
N THR A 63 5.61 19.77 13.20
CA THR A 63 4.53 20.09 14.11
C THR A 63 3.75 18.86 14.56
N MET A 64 3.68 17.81 13.75
CA MET A 64 2.93 16.58 14.05
C MET A 64 3.62 15.77 15.13
N GLN A 65 2.84 15.07 15.95
CA GLN A 65 3.39 14.13 16.94
C GLN A 65 3.86 12.81 16.30
N LEU A 66 3.22 12.41 15.22
CA LEU A 66 3.60 11.29 14.38
C LEU A 66 3.60 11.75 12.92
N ILE A 67 4.64 11.42 12.19
CA ILE A 67 4.78 11.82 10.79
C ILE A 67 4.06 10.80 9.93
N GLY A 68 2.99 11.20 9.25
CA GLY A 68 2.28 10.38 8.26
C GLY A 68 2.72 10.77 6.84
N PHE A 69 3.24 9.82 6.07
CA PHE A 69 3.54 10.01 4.66
C PHE A 69 2.69 9.10 3.79
N ASN A 70 2.09 9.69 2.74
CA ASN A 70 1.38 8.96 1.71
C ASN A 70 2.32 8.69 0.54
N TYR A 71 2.54 7.41 0.19
CA TYR A 71 3.29 6.97 -1.00
C TYR A 71 4.72 7.51 -1.15
N ARG A 72 5.41 7.82 -0.06
CA ARG A 72 6.77 8.42 -0.10
C ARG A 72 7.77 7.67 0.78
N PRO A 73 7.87 6.33 0.67
CA PRO A 73 8.76 5.54 1.53
C PRO A 73 10.24 5.96 1.36
N PHE A 74 10.67 6.37 0.16
CA PHE A 74 12.01 6.86 -0.12
C PHE A 74 12.38 8.14 0.65
N LYS A 75 11.42 8.83 1.29
CA LYS A 75 11.64 10.00 2.14
C LYS A 75 11.73 9.70 3.63
N TYR A 76 11.46 8.49 4.06
CA TYR A 76 11.45 8.11 5.47
C TYR A 76 12.81 8.38 6.14
N LYS A 77 13.91 7.98 5.51
CA LYS A 77 15.25 8.19 6.06
C LYS A 77 15.63 9.67 6.18
N GLU A 78 15.24 10.49 5.21
CA GLU A 78 15.43 11.95 5.26
C GLU A 78 14.63 12.56 6.40
N ALA A 79 13.35 12.23 6.51
CA ALA A 79 12.46 12.71 7.56
C ALA A 79 12.95 12.30 8.96
N TYR A 80 13.33 11.05 9.14
CA TYR A 80 13.91 10.56 10.39
C TYR A 80 15.10 11.39 10.85
N ARG A 81 15.99 11.78 9.94
CA ARG A 81 17.17 12.56 10.28
C ARG A 81 16.89 14.02 10.59
N LYS A 82 15.86 14.60 9.96
CA LYS A 82 15.55 16.02 10.05
C LYS A 82 14.54 16.36 11.12
N LEU A 83 13.66 15.43 11.47
CA LEU A 83 12.50 15.71 12.30
C LEU A 83 12.70 15.21 13.74
N PRO A 84 12.27 16.01 14.75
CA PRO A 84 12.52 15.69 16.16
C PRO A 84 11.76 14.44 16.66
N GLN A 85 10.64 14.10 16.04
CA GLN A 85 9.80 12.97 16.46
C GLN A 85 10.48 11.64 16.20
N GLN A 86 11.20 11.52 15.10
CA GLN A 86 11.88 10.30 14.69
C GLN A 86 10.99 9.05 14.61
N LEU A 87 9.70 9.25 14.33
CA LEU A 87 8.69 8.19 14.14
C LEU A 87 7.90 8.48 12.87
N ILE A 88 7.79 7.48 12.01
CA ILE A 88 7.17 7.61 10.69
C ILE A 88 6.11 6.54 10.51
N LEU A 89 4.98 6.94 9.94
CA LEU A 89 3.87 6.09 9.55
C LEU A 89 3.67 6.18 8.03
N GLY A 90 3.53 5.05 7.37
CA GLY A 90 2.93 5.00 6.04
C GLY A 90 1.42 5.23 6.15
N SER A 91 1.00 6.50 6.09
CA SER A 91 -0.41 6.85 6.30
C SER A 91 -1.32 6.45 5.13
N GLU A 92 -0.77 6.38 3.93
CA GLU A 92 -1.30 5.65 2.78
C GLU A 92 -0.16 5.00 2.01
N THR A 93 -0.31 3.72 1.72
CA THR A 93 0.70 2.95 0.98
C THR A 93 0.07 2.16 -0.16
N ALA A 94 0.88 1.68 -1.05
CA ALA A 94 0.58 0.86 -2.21
C ALA A 94 -0.25 1.59 -3.29
N SER A 95 -1.57 1.68 -3.25
CA SER A 95 -2.44 1.99 -4.40
C SER A 95 -2.11 1.12 -5.62
N THR A 96 -1.90 -0.15 -5.36
CA THR A 96 -1.74 -1.19 -6.36
C THR A 96 -3.11 -1.49 -6.96
N VAL A 97 -3.21 -1.62 -8.25
CA VAL A 97 -4.48 -1.86 -8.95
C VAL A 97 -4.62 -3.31 -9.37
N SER A 98 -5.82 -3.89 -9.21
CA SER A 98 -6.12 -5.23 -9.68
C SER A 98 -7.62 -5.48 -9.84
N SER A 99 -7.97 -6.37 -10.76
CA SER A 99 -9.31 -6.92 -10.95
C SER A 99 -9.30 -8.38 -10.53
N ARG A 100 -10.20 -8.79 -9.63
CA ARG A 100 -10.23 -10.15 -9.12
C ARG A 100 -10.34 -11.20 -10.23
N GLY A 101 -9.36 -12.12 -10.27
CA GLY A 101 -9.35 -13.26 -11.19
C GLY A 101 -9.02 -12.88 -12.66
N VAL A 102 -8.55 -11.67 -12.93
CA VAL A 102 -8.07 -11.24 -14.25
C VAL A 102 -6.56 -11.23 -14.27
N TYR A 103 -5.97 -11.84 -15.28
CA TYR A 103 -4.52 -11.93 -15.39
C TYR A 103 -4.05 -11.45 -16.77
N LYS A 104 -3.03 -10.61 -16.79
CA LYS A 104 -2.46 -10.04 -18.01
C LYS A 104 -1.07 -10.58 -18.27
N PHE A 105 -0.75 -10.78 -19.53
CA PHE A 105 0.54 -11.31 -19.97
C PHE A 105 1.19 -10.37 -20.99
N PRO A 106 2.52 -10.27 -21.04
CA PRO A 106 3.46 -10.84 -20.07
C PRO A 106 3.29 -10.23 -18.67
N VAL A 107 3.68 -10.98 -17.63
CA VAL A 107 3.65 -10.50 -16.24
C VAL A 107 4.85 -9.58 -16.03
N GLU A 108 4.60 -8.29 -15.94
CA GLU A 108 5.60 -7.23 -15.82
C GLU A 108 5.10 -6.14 -14.87
N ARG A 109 6.01 -5.52 -14.14
CA ARG A 109 5.68 -4.33 -13.36
C ARG A 109 5.29 -3.19 -14.29
N LYS A 110 4.12 -2.61 -14.08
CA LYS A 110 3.59 -1.52 -14.89
C LYS A 110 2.93 -0.44 -14.04
N SER A 111 3.28 0.79 -14.35
CA SER A 111 2.58 1.95 -13.81
C SER A 111 1.50 2.40 -14.79
N MET A 112 0.28 2.63 -14.29
CA MET A 112 -0.86 3.15 -15.06
C MET A 112 -1.21 2.34 -16.32
N ALA A 113 -1.02 1.01 -16.25
CA ALA A 113 -1.37 0.12 -17.37
C ALA A 113 -2.87 0.18 -17.69
N LYS A 114 -3.18 0.21 -18.99
CA LYS A 114 -4.56 0.20 -19.51
C LYS A 114 -4.74 -0.94 -20.49
N TYR A 115 -5.90 -1.60 -20.42
CA TYR A 115 -6.25 -2.72 -21.29
C TYR A 115 -7.62 -2.48 -21.92
N PRO A 116 -7.88 -3.01 -23.14
CA PRO A 116 -9.14 -2.81 -23.84
C PRO A 116 -10.39 -3.30 -23.10
N ASP A 117 -10.22 -4.30 -22.24
CA ASP A 117 -11.29 -4.86 -21.39
C ASP A 117 -11.51 -4.07 -20.10
N MET A 118 -10.79 -2.98 -19.87
CA MET A 118 -10.85 -2.12 -18.68
C MET A 118 -10.67 -2.90 -17.37
N GLN A 119 -9.77 -3.90 -17.37
CA GLN A 119 -9.41 -4.68 -16.20
C GLN A 119 -7.92 -4.59 -15.93
N SER A 120 -7.51 -4.67 -14.67
CA SER A 120 -6.12 -4.66 -14.24
C SER A 120 -5.68 -6.06 -13.81
N SER A 121 -4.39 -6.35 -13.91
CA SER A 121 -3.86 -7.69 -13.61
C SER A 121 -3.93 -8.03 -12.12
N SER A 122 -4.37 -9.24 -11.79
CA SER A 122 -4.40 -9.76 -10.42
C SER A 122 -3.06 -10.30 -9.94
N TYR A 123 -2.01 -10.20 -10.74
CA TYR A 123 -0.64 -10.56 -10.32
C TYR A 123 0.00 -9.57 -9.34
N ASP A 124 -0.69 -8.47 -8.99
CA ASP A 124 -0.21 -7.42 -8.07
C ASP A 124 1.11 -6.75 -8.51
N VAL A 125 1.29 -6.61 -9.82
CA VAL A 125 2.45 -5.96 -10.44
C VAL A 125 2.10 -4.63 -11.12
N GLU A 126 0.87 -4.16 -10.95
CA GLU A 126 0.37 -2.92 -11.54
C GLU A 126 0.03 -1.91 -10.44
N HIS A 127 0.49 -0.67 -10.61
CA HIS A 127 0.30 0.40 -9.61
C HIS A 127 0.00 1.75 -10.28
N CYS A 128 -0.44 2.72 -9.47
CA CYS A 128 -0.63 4.09 -9.91
C CYS A 128 0.69 4.84 -10.10
N GLY A 129 0.66 5.94 -10.84
CA GLY A 129 1.85 6.74 -11.11
C GLY A 129 2.47 7.40 -9.87
N TRP A 130 1.68 7.59 -8.81
CA TRP A 130 2.11 8.17 -7.53
C TRP A 130 2.45 7.16 -6.45
N SER A 131 2.27 5.86 -6.72
CA SER A 131 2.28 4.79 -5.74
C SER A 131 3.32 3.71 -6.03
N ASN A 132 3.33 2.69 -5.20
CA ASN A 132 4.29 1.61 -5.22
C ASN A 132 3.58 0.24 -5.22
N LEU A 133 4.35 -0.83 -5.35
CA LEU A 133 3.87 -2.17 -5.01
C LEU A 133 3.96 -2.40 -3.49
N PRO A 134 3.17 -3.34 -2.92
CA PRO A 134 3.23 -3.64 -1.49
C PRO A 134 4.64 -3.96 -0.99
N GLU A 135 5.40 -4.73 -1.75
CA GLU A 135 6.75 -5.13 -1.37
C GLU A 135 7.74 -3.96 -1.32
N ASP A 136 7.56 -2.94 -2.16
CA ASP A 136 8.37 -1.71 -2.11
C ASP A 136 8.16 -0.98 -0.78
N ASP A 137 6.91 -0.92 -0.32
CA ASP A 137 6.58 -0.27 0.96
C ASP A 137 7.08 -1.09 2.14
N TRP A 138 6.98 -2.43 2.11
CA TRP A 138 7.44 -3.32 3.19
C TRP A 138 8.93 -3.20 3.47
N ILE A 139 9.76 -3.03 2.46
CA ILE A 139 11.21 -2.83 2.64
C ILE A 139 11.47 -1.62 3.54
N HIS A 140 10.69 -0.54 3.33
CA HIS A 140 10.81 0.66 4.14
C HIS A 140 10.09 0.56 5.50
N GLN A 141 9.23 -0.45 5.70
CA GLN A 141 8.55 -0.68 6.98
C GLN A 141 9.34 -1.64 7.88
N GLU A 142 9.90 -2.71 7.33
CA GLU A 142 10.54 -3.76 8.11
C GLU A 142 12.01 -3.45 8.41
N ASP A 143 12.72 -2.84 7.48
CA ASP A 143 14.17 -2.58 7.61
C ASP A 143 14.50 -1.29 8.36
N LEU A 144 13.48 -0.46 8.65
CA LEU A 144 13.68 0.83 9.31
C LEU A 144 13.03 0.85 10.70
N PRO A 145 13.81 0.78 11.78
CA PRO A 145 13.29 0.62 13.16
C PRO A 145 12.48 1.81 13.68
N TYR A 146 12.44 2.90 12.94
CA TYR A 146 11.67 4.10 13.27
C TYR A 146 10.33 4.20 12.54
N THR A 147 9.99 3.22 11.70
CA THR A 147 8.65 3.12 11.11
C THR A 147 7.72 2.37 12.05
N VAL A 148 6.51 2.89 12.21
CA VAL A 148 5.53 2.34 13.16
C VAL A 148 4.45 1.48 12.49
N GLY A 149 4.51 1.34 11.17
CA GLY A 149 3.58 0.56 10.36
C GLY A 149 3.00 1.36 9.21
N GLU A 150 1.97 0.78 8.59
CA GLU A 150 1.35 1.35 7.40
C GLU A 150 -0.17 1.11 7.35
N PHE A 151 -0.84 1.95 6.55
CA PHE A 151 -2.22 1.75 6.12
C PHE A 151 -2.26 1.70 4.60
N ILE A 152 -2.76 0.60 4.05
CA ILE A 152 -2.87 0.45 2.59
C ILE A 152 -4.02 1.28 2.03
N TRP A 153 -3.86 1.82 0.85
CA TRP A 153 -4.96 2.29 0.03
C TRP A 153 -5.29 1.23 -1.03
N THR A 154 -6.33 0.41 -0.83
CA THR A 154 -7.28 0.46 0.26
C THR A 154 -7.81 -0.95 0.58
N GLY A 155 -8.53 -1.12 1.68
CA GLY A 155 -9.07 -2.42 2.07
C GLY A 155 -10.14 -2.96 1.11
N PHE A 156 -11.01 -2.10 0.60
CA PHE A 156 -12.14 -2.46 -0.28
C PHE A 156 -12.16 -1.60 -1.53
N ASP A 157 -12.58 -2.17 -2.66
CA ASP A 157 -12.98 -1.36 -3.81
C ASP A 157 -14.19 -0.51 -3.44
N TYR A 158 -14.33 0.65 -4.05
CA TYR A 158 -15.42 1.59 -3.84
C TYR A 158 -15.87 2.22 -5.15
N LEU A 159 -17.10 2.71 -5.20
CA LEU A 159 -17.60 3.45 -6.35
C LEU A 159 -16.89 4.80 -6.45
N GLY A 160 -16.47 5.13 -7.67
CA GLY A 160 -15.65 6.30 -7.96
C GLY A 160 -14.17 5.92 -8.13
N GLU A 161 -13.36 6.90 -8.50
CA GLU A 161 -11.91 6.81 -8.70
C GLU A 161 -11.44 5.57 -9.49
N PRO A 162 -11.93 5.35 -10.71
CA PRO A 162 -11.62 4.15 -11.48
C PRO A 162 -10.24 4.22 -12.15
N THR A 163 -9.21 4.57 -11.42
CA THR A 163 -7.82 4.62 -11.88
C THR A 163 -7.35 3.20 -12.29
N PRO A 164 -6.73 3.02 -13.47
CA PRO A 164 -6.23 4.05 -14.40
C PRO A 164 -7.25 4.50 -15.48
N TYR A 165 -8.49 4.10 -15.40
CA TYR A 165 -9.49 4.25 -16.46
C TYR A 165 -10.36 5.52 -16.37
N TYR A 166 -10.12 6.38 -15.43
CA TYR A 166 -10.77 7.67 -15.11
C TYR A 166 -12.08 8.02 -15.85
N VAL A 167 -12.01 8.21 -17.18
CA VAL A 167 -13.12 8.68 -18.02
C VAL A 167 -13.67 7.62 -18.97
N GLU A 168 -13.08 6.43 -18.95
CA GLU A 168 -13.50 5.36 -19.86
C GLU A 168 -14.74 4.65 -19.30
N TRP A 169 -15.83 4.73 -20.08
CA TRP A 169 -17.04 3.98 -19.78
C TRP A 169 -16.86 2.50 -20.15
N PRO A 170 -17.34 1.52 -19.37
CA PRO A 170 -18.20 1.66 -18.16
C PRO A 170 -17.47 1.62 -16.83
N SER A 171 -16.21 2.00 -16.75
CA SER A 171 -15.43 1.90 -15.52
C SER A 171 -15.94 2.87 -14.44
N HIS A 172 -16.42 2.36 -13.31
CA HIS A 172 -17.00 3.15 -12.23
C HIS A 172 -16.36 2.93 -10.87
N SER A 173 -15.74 1.79 -10.69
CA SER A 173 -15.20 1.34 -9.42
C SER A 173 -13.70 1.53 -9.37
N SER A 174 -13.18 1.81 -8.17
CA SER A 174 -11.75 1.72 -7.92
C SER A 174 -11.24 0.29 -8.13
N TYR A 175 -9.94 0.17 -8.35
CA TYR A 175 -9.22 -1.11 -8.50
C TYR A 175 -8.26 -1.35 -7.31
N PHE A 176 -8.27 -0.47 -6.33
CA PHE A 176 -7.30 -0.44 -5.22
C PHE A 176 -7.54 -1.48 -4.14
N GLY A 177 -8.78 -1.94 -3.99
CA GLY A 177 -9.17 -2.80 -2.88
C GLY A 177 -8.40 -4.12 -2.80
N ALA A 178 -8.07 -4.55 -1.60
CA ALA A 178 -7.70 -5.94 -1.34
C ALA A 178 -8.92 -6.88 -1.46
N VAL A 179 -10.11 -6.33 -1.27
CA VAL A 179 -11.42 -6.98 -1.40
C VAL A 179 -12.23 -6.21 -2.46
N ASP A 180 -12.94 -6.92 -3.33
CA ASP A 180 -13.76 -6.29 -4.37
C ASP A 180 -15.10 -5.73 -3.84
N LEU A 181 -15.86 -5.07 -4.72
CA LEU A 181 -17.18 -4.50 -4.38
C LEU A 181 -18.22 -5.54 -3.89
N ALA A 182 -18.04 -6.80 -4.27
CA ALA A 182 -18.92 -7.89 -3.83
C ALA A 182 -18.51 -8.45 -2.45
N GLY A 183 -17.47 -7.93 -1.84
CA GLY A 183 -16.92 -8.43 -0.59
C GLY A 183 -16.05 -9.68 -0.74
N LEU A 184 -15.59 -9.98 -1.96
CA LEU A 184 -14.75 -11.14 -2.24
C LEU A 184 -13.27 -10.75 -2.26
N PRO A 185 -12.39 -11.51 -1.59
CA PRO A 185 -10.97 -11.23 -1.57
C PRO A 185 -10.34 -11.37 -2.96
N LYS A 186 -9.50 -10.40 -3.33
CA LYS A 186 -8.60 -10.49 -4.48
C LYS A 186 -7.32 -11.25 -4.11
N ASP A 187 -6.45 -11.55 -5.06
CA ASP A 187 -5.17 -12.22 -4.78
C ASP A 187 -4.33 -11.39 -3.78
N ARG A 188 -4.36 -10.07 -3.90
CA ARG A 188 -3.70 -9.12 -2.98
C ARG A 188 -4.13 -9.25 -1.51
N PHE A 189 -5.36 -9.63 -1.23
CA PHE A 189 -5.79 -9.93 0.14
C PHE A 189 -4.91 -11.02 0.75
N TYR A 190 -4.62 -12.08 0.00
CA TYR A 190 -3.79 -13.19 0.47
C TYR A 190 -2.31 -12.81 0.52
N LEU A 191 -1.85 -11.89 -0.34
CA LEU A 191 -0.52 -11.32 -0.25
C LEU A 191 -0.32 -10.61 1.11
N TYR A 192 -1.20 -9.66 1.45
CA TYR A 192 -1.17 -8.99 2.75
C TYR A 192 -1.38 -9.94 3.93
N ARG A 193 -2.32 -10.87 3.82
CA ARG A 193 -2.54 -11.87 4.86
C ARG A 193 -1.28 -12.71 5.10
N SER A 194 -0.59 -13.12 4.06
CA SER A 194 0.64 -13.92 4.19
C SER A 194 1.78 -13.15 4.85
N HIS A 195 1.75 -11.84 4.76
CA HIS A 195 2.78 -10.96 5.32
C HIS A 195 2.45 -10.52 6.76
N TRP A 196 1.23 -10.07 6.99
CA TRP A 196 0.83 -9.47 8.27
C TRP A 196 0.28 -10.46 9.29
N ASN A 197 -0.47 -11.48 8.85
CA ASN A 197 -1.06 -12.45 9.77
C ASN A 197 -0.10 -13.60 10.04
N LYS A 198 0.53 -13.59 11.21
CA LYS A 198 1.48 -14.63 11.63
C LYS A 198 0.79 -15.82 12.33
N GLU A 199 -0.48 -15.68 12.72
CA GLU A 199 -1.22 -16.71 13.46
C GLU A 199 -1.96 -17.67 12.53
N ALA A 200 -2.52 -17.16 11.43
CA ALA A 200 -3.26 -17.98 10.47
C ALA A 200 -2.36 -18.46 9.32
N GLU A 201 -2.37 -19.74 9.07
CA GLU A 201 -1.69 -20.32 7.90
C GLU A 201 -2.24 -19.72 6.60
N THR A 202 -1.35 -19.30 5.73
CA THR A 202 -1.68 -18.78 4.41
C THR A 202 -0.89 -19.52 3.35
N LEU A 203 -1.60 -20.09 2.41
CA LEU A 203 -1.06 -20.67 1.19
C LEU A 203 -2.05 -20.39 0.07
N HIS A 204 -1.70 -19.44 -0.78
CA HIS A 204 -2.52 -19.00 -1.90
C HIS A 204 -1.72 -19.07 -3.19
N ILE A 205 -2.31 -19.69 -4.21
CA ILE A 205 -1.70 -19.85 -5.53
C ILE A 205 -2.48 -19.06 -6.55
N LEU A 206 -1.77 -18.37 -7.43
CA LEU A 206 -2.31 -17.67 -8.59
C LEU A 206 -1.42 -17.92 -9.82
N PRO A 207 -1.97 -17.83 -11.02
CA PRO A 207 -3.35 -17.52 -11.39
C PRO A 207 -4.26 -18.76 -11.27
N HIS A 208 -5.53 -18.64 -11.69
CA HIS A 208 -6.38 -19.78 -11.93
C HIS A 208 -5.82 -20.67 -13.04
N TRP A 209 -6.38 -21.87 -13.25
CA TRP A 209 -5.80 -22.89 -14.12
C TRP A 209 -6.53 -23.07 -15.47
N ASN A 210 -7.41 -22.16 -15.85
CA ASN A 210 -8.19 -22.23 -17.11
C ASN A 210 -7.63 -21.23 -18.15
N TRP A 211 -6.82 -21.74 -19.06
CA TRP A 211 -6.09 -20.92 -20.05
C TRP A 211 -6.34 -21.41 -21.47
N GLU A 212 -7.60 -21.41 -21.91
CA GLU A 212 -7.96 -21.72 -23.29
C GLU A 212 -7.26 -20.74 -24.24
N GLY A 213 -6.65 -21.29 -25.31
CA GLY A 213 -5.95 -20.51 -26.34
C GLY A 213 -4.52 -20.06 -25.96
N ARG A 214 -3.96 -20.56 -24.83
CA ARG A 214 -2.57 -20.28 -24.44
C ARG A 214 -1.67 -21.52 -24.43
N GLU A 215 -2.00 -22.54 -25.23
CA GLU A 215 -1.20 -23.74 -25.32
C GLU A 215 0.22 -23.43 -25.84
N GLY A 216 1.22 -23.86 -25.13
CA GLY A 216 2.64 -23.60 -25.44
C GLY A 216 3.19 -22.28 -24.93
N GLU A 217 2.36 -21.43 -24.29
CA GLU A 217 2.81 -20.19 -23.66
C GLU A 217 3.16 -20.40 -22.19
N VAL A 218 4.08 -19.57 -21.69
CA VAL A 218 4.47 -19.59 -20.27
C VAL A 218 3.40 -18.89 -19.42
N THR A 219 2.93 -19.56 -18.39
CA THR A 219 2.06 -18.98 -17.36
C THR A 219 2.84 -18.91 -16.04
N PRO A 220 3.28 -17.73 -15.62
CA PRO A 220 3.94 -17.56 -14.33
C PRO A 220 3.01 -17.95 -13.18
N ILE A 221 3.53 -18.68 -12.21
CA ILE A 221 2.78 -19.09 -11.02
C ILE A 221 3.39 -18.35 -9.83
N PHE A 222 2.54 -17.59 -9.11
CA PHE A 222 2.91 -16.95 -7.85
C PHE A 222 2.27 -17.71 -6.68
N VAL A 223 2.97 -17.73 -5.56
CA VAL A 223 2.49 -18.33 -4.32
C VAL A 223 2.66 -17.33 -3.18
N TYR A 224 1.56 -16.94 -2.57
CA TYR A 224 1.57 -16.09 -1.38
C TYR A 224 1.47 -16.94 -0.13
N THR A 225 2.48 -16.90 0.72
CA THR A 225 2.53 -17.76 1.90
C THR A 225 3.31 -17.14 3.05
N ASN A 226 2.93 -17.44 4.29
CA ASN A 226 3.71 -17.13 5.49
C ASN A 226 4.71 -18.24 5.87
N TYR A 227 4.77 -19.30 5.09
CA TYR A 227 5.79 -20.34 5.23
C TYR A 227 7.10 -19.95 4.52
N PRO A 228 8.24 -20.50 4.94
CA PRO A 228 9.54 -20.16 4.36
C PRO A 228 9.75 -20.68 2.94
N SER A 229 8.93 -21.62 2.49
CA SER A 229 9.04 -22.24 1.15
C SER A 229 7.75 -22.89 0.73
N ALA A 230 7.57 -23.04 -0.60
CA ALA A 230 6.47 -23.78 -1.22
C ALA A 230 7.00 -24.73 -2.29
N GLU A 231 6.30 -25.82 -2.51
CA GLU A 231 6.58 -26.78 -3.57
C GLU A 231 5.35 -26.95 -4.45
N LEU A 232 5.53 -26.80 -5.76
CA LEU A 232 4.45 -26.96 -6.73
C LEU A 232 4.39 -28.39 -7.26
N PHE A 233 3.20 -28.96 -7.30
CA PHE A 233 2.93 -30.23 -7.95
C PHE A 233 1.92 -30.06 -9.08
N ILE A 234 2.23 -30.62 -10.25
CA ILE A 234 1.31 -30.70 -11.40
C ILE A 234 1.04 -32.17 -11.68
N ASN A 235 -0.21 -32.58 -11.57
CA ASN A 235 -0.62 -33.98 -11.71
C ASN A 235 0.21 -34.93 -10.85
N GLY A 236 0.48 -34.55 -9.60
CA GLY A 236 1.26 -35.36 -8.65
C GLY A 236 2.78 -35.35 -8.87
N LYS A 237 3.28 -34.70 -9.91
CA LYS A 237 4.72 -34.54 -10.18
C LYS A 237 5.24 -33.23 -9.67
N SER A 238 6.27 -33.24 -8.82
CA SER A 238 6.93 -32.04 -8.32
C SER A 238 7.54 -31.23 -9.46
N GLN A 239 7.32 -29.94 -9.41
CA GLN A 239 7.94 -28.93 -10.27
C GLN A 239 9.08 -28.19 -9.55
N GLY A 240 9.40 -28.63 -8.35
CA GLY A 240 10.45 -28.10 -7.51
C GLY A 240 9.93 -27.22 -6.37
N LYS A 241 10.81 -27.04 -5.40
CA LYS A 241 10.61 -26.23 -4.20
C LYS A 241 11.27 -24.85 -4.39
N ARG A 242 10.61 -23.81 -3.92
CA ARG A 242 11.11 -22.44 -3.91
C ARG A 242 11.05 -21.88 -2.49
N SER A 243 12.10 -21.17 -2.09
CA SER A 243 12.10 -20.40 -0.87
C SER A 243 11.35 -19.08 -1.07
N LYS A 244 10.78 -18.56 0.00
CA LYS A 244 10.20 -17.20 0.00
C LYS A 244 11.32 -16.20 -0.27
N ASP A 245 11.10 -15.34 -1.24
CA ASP A 245 12.02 -14.27 -1.60
C ASP A 245 11.26 -12.95 -1.56
N LEU A 246 11.67 -12.05 -0.67
CA LEU A 246 11.21 -10.66 -0.60
C LEU A 246 12.29 -9.71 -1.15
N SER A 247 13.28 -10.24 -1.87
CA SER A 247 14.42 -9.47 -2.35
C SER A 247 14.06 -8.50 -3.49
N ILE A 248 13.32 -7.46 -3.15
CA ILE A 248 13.43 -6.22 -3.91
C ILE A 248 14.75 -5.61 -3.44
N LYS A 249 15.76 -5.69 -4.30
CA LYS A 249 17.03 -5.00 -4.03
C LYS A 249 16.76 -3.51 -4.20
N LEU A 250 16.78 -2.77 -3.12
CA LEU A 250 16.88 -1.31 -3.19
C LEU A 250 18.19 -0.98 -3.90
N GLU A 251 18.16 -0.09 -4.88
CA GLU A 251 19.38 0.40 -5.53
C GLU A 251 20.32 1.02 -4.49
N GLU A 252 21.63 0.90 -4.75
CA GLU A 252 22.67 1.42 -3.86
C GLU A 252 22.49 2.94 -3.75
N GLY A 253 22.05 3.42 -2.58
CA GLY A 253 21.71 4.83 -2.32
C GLY A 253 20.32 5.06 -1.73
N GLU A 254 19.41 4.10 -1.85
CA GLU A 254 18.04 4.17 -1.30
C GLU A 254 17.92 3.55 0.12
N LYS A 255 19.03 3.10 0.68
CA LYS A 255 19.13 2.56 2.05
C LYS A 255 19.40 3.64 3.08
#